data_d67f4b8370ed79c56d6fbb116e545ec2
#
_entry.id   d67f4b8370ed79c56d6fbb116e545ec2
#
_cell.length_a   1.000
_cell.length_b   1.000
_cell.length_c   1.000
_cell.angle_alpha   90.00
_cell.angle_beta   90.00
_cell.angle_gamma   90.00
#
_symmetry.space_group_name_H-M   'P 1'
#
loop_
_entity.id
_entity.type
_entity.pdbx_description
1 polymer ?
#
loop_
_entity_poly.entity_id
_entity_poly.type
_entity_poly.pdbx_seq_one_letter_code
_entity_poly.pdbx_strand_id
1 'polypeptide(L)'
;MKNTFRESIVIGAETFIGYRIPTPNTCALLIGGRLGFLACAYFDVAIAEKIGDPAAIVTGVRSFDDMCRAAVVRVSSTAEQLGVRVGMTGQDALLKFGGCDVTE
;
A
#
# COMPACT_ATOMS: atom_id res chain seq x y z
N MET A 1 20.06 4.37 17.13
CA MET A 1 18.87 4.79 16.90
C MET A 1 18.01 3.81 16.27
N LYS A 2 16.84 3.77 16.63
CA LYS A 2 16.04 2.87 16.14
C LYS A 2 15.18 3.42 15.17
N ASN A 3 15.20 3.00 14.06
CA ASN A 3 14.35 3.44 13.10
C ASN A 3 13.56 2.39 12.59
N THR A 4 12.32 2.57 12.51
CA THR A 4 11.51 1.56 12.04
C THR A 4 10.97 2.01 10.77
N PHE A 5 11.77 1.92 9.77
CA PHE A 5 11.31 2.25 8.45
C PHE A 5 10.49 1.13 7.85
N ARG A 6 10.47 -0.03 8.48
CA ARG A 6 9.82 -1.20 7.93
C ARG A 6 9.15 -1.96 9.06
N GLU A 7 7.91 -2.38 8.87
CA GLU A 7 7.24 -3.20 9.87
C GLU A 7 6.24 -4.15 9.25
N SER A 8 5.95 -5.24 9.95
CA SER A 8 4.96 -6.20 9.49
C SER A 8 3.58 -5.73 9.86
N ILE A 9 2.65 -5.89 8.93
CA ILE A 9 1.26 -5.50 9.14
C ILE A 9 0.40 -6.73 8.88
N VAL A 10 -0.36 -7.16 9.87
CA VAL A 10 -1.17 -8.36 9.76
C VAL A 10 -2.62 -7.97 9.51
N ILE A 11 -3.21 -8.54 8.47
CA ILE A 11 -4.62 -8.32 8.16
C ILE A 11 -5.21 -9.72 7.97
N GLY A 12 -6.06 -10.11 8.90
CA GLY A 12 -6.60 -11.46 8.89
C GLY A 12 -5.47 -12.46 9.06
N ALA A 13 -5.36 -13.40 8.16
CA ALA A 13 -4.32 -14.40 8.21
C ALA A 13 -3.10 -14.04 7.34
N GLU A 14 -3.09 -12.84 6.78
CA GLU A 14 -2.02 -12.47 5.86
C GLU A 14 -1.15 -11.37 6.41
N THR A 15 0.12 -11.39 6.04
CA THR A 15 1.10 -10.43 6.52
C THR A 15 1.62 -9.60 5.35
N PHE A 16 1.70 -8.30 5.57
CA PHE A 16 2.18 -7.35 4.58
C PHE A 16 3.35 -6.59 5.19
N ILE A 17 4.14 -5.93 4.36
CA ILE A 17 5.27 -5.17 4.85
C ILE A 17 5.00 -3.69 4.63
N GLY A 18 5.04 -2.92 5.70
CA GLY A 18 4.89 -1.47 5.62
C GLY A 18 6.24 -0.80 5.61
N TYR A 19 6.38 0.23 4.79
CA TYR A 19 7.59 1.04 4.70
C TYR A 19 7.23 2.47 5.02
N ARG A 20 7.98 3.09 5.91
CA ARG A 20 7.74 4.44 6.33
C ARG A 20 8.99 5.25 6.13
N ILE A 21 8.90 6.30 5.33
CA ILE A 21 10.04 7.14 5.02
C ILE A 21 9.73 8.54 5.55
N PRO A 22 10.41 9.00 6.61
CA PRO A 22 10.14 10.31 7.15
C PRO A 22 10.52 11.43 6.18
N THR A 23 9.72 12.47 6.15
CA THR A 23 10.04 13.68 5.40
C THR A 23 10.07 14.82 6.42
N PRO A 24 10.49 16.03 6.05
CA PRO A 24 10.55 17.12 7.04
C PRO A 24 9.23 17.40 7.74
N ASN A 25 8.11 17.24 7.09
CA ASN A 25 6.82 17.59 7.69
C ASN A 25 5.86 16.42 7.83
N THR A 26 6.20 15.27 7.32
CA THR A 26 5.31 14.13 7.41
C THR A 26 6.09 12.85 7.10
N CYS A 27 5.49 11.89 6.42
CA CYS A 27 6.19 10.68 6.01
C CYS A 27 5.53 10.13 4.75
N ALA A 28 6.31 9.43 3.97
CA ALA A 28 5.81 8.69 2.82
C ALA A 28 5.56 7.26 3.28
N LEU A 29 4.41 6.70 2.94
CA LEU A 29 4.00 5.38 3.42
C LEU A 29 3.65 4.46 2.26
N LEU A 30 4.10 3.21 2.35
CA LEU A 30 3.79 2.22 1.35
C LEU A 30 3.63 0.87 2.06
N ILE A 31 2.60 0.12 1.70
CA ILE A 31 2.43 -1.23 2.23
C ILE A 31 2.50 -2.18 1.06
N GLY A 32 3.49 -3.07 1.08
CA GLY A 32 3.70 -4.01 0.00
C GLY A 32 3.02 -5.33 0.25
N GLY A 33 2.40 -5.86 -0.78
CA GLY A 33 1.86 -7.21 -0.80
C GLY A 33 2.63 -8.04 -1.81
N ARG A 34 2.16 -9.26 -2.03
CA ARG A 34 2.86 -10.17 -2.93
C ARG A 34 2.72 -9.74 -4.40
N LEU A 35 1.56 -9.30 -4.80
CA LEU A 35 1.30 -8.97 -6.19
C LEU A 35 1.26 -7.48 -6.49
N GLY A 36 1.22 -6.64 -5.48
CA GLY A 36 1.12 -5.20 -5.69
C GLY A 36 1.27 -4.46 -4.38
N PHE A 37 1.02 -3.15 -4.40
CA PHE A 37 1.20 -2.35 -3.20
C PHE A 37 0.17 -1.25 -3.07
N LEU A 38 -0.01 -0.81 -1.82
CA LEU A 38 -0.87 0.31 -1.45
C LEU A 38 0.07 1.44 -1.03
N ALA A 39 -0.09 2.63 -1.58
CA ALA A 39 0.82 3.73 -1.27
C ALA A 39 0.05 5.01 -1.00
N CYS A 40 0.70 5.93 -0.28
CA CYS A 40 0.12 7.25 -0.04
C CYS A 40 0.36 8.13 -1.26
N ALA A 41 -0.20 9.33 -1.24
CA ALA A 41 -0.16 10.23 -2.38
C ALA A 41 1.23 10.77 -2.71
N TYR A 42 2.24 10.43 -1.93
CA TYR A 42 3.62 10.73 -2.30
C TYR A 42 4.05 9.94 -3.54
N PHE A 43 3.34 8.85 -3.86
CA PHE A 43 3.72 7.98 -4.96
C PHE A 43 2.80 8.22 -6.15
N ASP A 44 3.34 8.11 -7.35
CA ASP A 44 2.60 8.43 -8.56
C ASP A 44 2.13 7.16 -9.24
N VAL A 45 0.83 6.98 -9.35
CA VAL A 45 0.27 5.81 -9.97
C VAL A 45 0.61 5.74 -11.47
N ALA A 46 0.90 6.89 -12.09
CA ALA A 46 1.25 6.91 -13.50
C ALA A 46 2.55 6.16 -13.76
N ILE A 47 3.48 6.20 -12.82
CA ILE A 47 4.71 5.45 -12.96
C ILE A 47 4.44 3.95 -12.85
N ALA A 48 3.60 3.55 -11.88
CA ALA A 48 3.23 2.14 -11.74
C ALA A 48 2.52 1.65 -13.00
N GLU A 49 1.65 2.49 -13.56
CA GLU A 49 0.94 2.16 -14.79
C GLU A 49 1.91 1.89 -15.93
N LYS A 50 2.92 2.74 -16.05
CA LYS A 50 3.87 2.65 -17.11
C LYS A 50 4.72 1.39 -17.06
N ILE A 51 5.12 0.98 -15.88
CA ILE A 51 5.97 -0.20 -15.73
C ILE A 51 5.18 -1.47 -15.43
N GLY A 52 3.87 -1.38 -15.30
CA GLY A 52 3.03 -2.56 -15.11
C GLY A 52 2.88 -3.06 -13.70
N ASP A 53 3.17 -2.22 -12.70
CA ASP A 53 3.02 -2.63 -11.32
C ASP A 53 1.58 -2.44 -10.83
N PRO A 54 0.99 -3.43 -10.17
CA PRO A 54 -0.31 -3.22 -9.53
C PRO A 54 -0.16 -2.29 -8.34
N ALA A 55 -0.81 -1.14 -8.40
CA ALA A 55 -0.71 -0.15 -7.35
C ALA A 55 -2.06 0.50 -7.06
N ALA A 56 -2.28 0.81 -5.80
CA ALA A 56 -3.46 1.54 -5.36
C ALA A 56 -2.99 2.69 -4.47
N ILE A 57 -3.63 3.85 -4.59
CA ILE A 57 -3.23 5.05 -3.87
C ILE A 57 -4.34 5.48 -2.91
N VAL A 58 -3.95 5.84 -1.70
CA VAL A 58 -4.84 6.45 -0.71
C VAL A 58 -4.26 7.80 -0.33
N THR A 59 -5.09 8.71 0.17
CA THR A 59 -4.64 10.06 0.51
C THR A 59 -5.04 10.42 1.93
N GLY A 60 -4.40 11.43 2.47
CA GLY A 60 -4.74 11.95 3.80
C GLY A 60 -4.39 11.03 4.93
N VAL A 61 -3.40 10.16 4.74
CA VAL A 61 -3.05 9.15 5.73
C VAL A 61 -1.75 9.50 6.43
N ARG A 62 -1.65 9.14 7.70
CA ARG A 62 -0.45 9.40 8.48
C ARG A 62 0.10 8.16 9.14
N SER A 63 -0.57 7.04 9.00
CA SER A 63 -0.12 5.78 9.60
C SER A 63 -0.56 4.64 8.70
N PHE A 64 -0.02 3.46 8.94
CA PHE A 64 -0.44 2.28 8.21
C PHE A 64 -1.91 1.96 8.51
N ASP A 65 -2.33 2.20 9.73
CA ASP A 65 -3.70 1.97 10.12
C ASP A 65 -4.65 2.89 9.32
N ASP A 66 -4.26 4.14 9.17
CA ASP A 66 -5.02 5.08 8.36
C ASP A 66 -5.12 4.58 6.92
N MET A 67 -4.02 4.04 6.38
CA MET A 67 -4.01 3.55 5.01
C MET A 67 -4.99 2.39 4.83
N CYS A 68 -5.08 1.52 5.81
CA CYS A 68 -5.98 0.39 5.72
C CYS A 68 -7.44 0.81 5.74
N ARG A 69 -7.74 1.93 6.39
CA ARG A 69 -9.12 2.40 6.49
C ARG A 69 -9.51 3.40 5.42
N ALA A 70 -8.55 4.00 4.76
CA ALA A 70 -8.83 5.02 3.76
C ALA A 70 -9.40 4.40 2.49
N ALA A 71 -10.16 5.19 1.74
CA ALA A 71 -10.68 4.74 0.46
C ALA A 71 -9.60 4.89 -0.61
N VAL A 72 -9.50 3.91 -1.47
CA VAL A 72 -8.58 3.96 -2.60
C VAL A 72 -9.09 5.01 -3.58
N VAL A 73 -8.21 5.90 -4.03
CA VAL A 73 -8.58 6.99 -4.93
C VAL A 73 -8.02 6.83 -6.34
N ARG A 74 -6.97 6.04 -6.52
CA ARG A 74 -6.39 5.77 -7.84
C ARG A 74 -5.87 4.35 -7.87
N VAL A 75 -5.98 3.71 -9.03
CA VAL A 75 -5.45 2.36 -9.21
C VAL A 75 -4.79 2.25 -10.57
N SER A 76 -3.79 1.39 -10.70
CA SER A 76 -3.22 1.09 -12.00
C SER A 76 -4.07 0.02 -12.68
N SER A 77 -3.91 -0.12 -14.00
CA SER A 77 -4.66 -1.12 -14.76
C SER A 77 -4.41 -2.52 -14.27
N THR A 78 -3.17 -2.83 -13.92
CA THR A 78 -2.84 -4.16 -13.44
C THR A 78 -3.46 -4.42 -12.07
N ALA A 79 -3.62 -3.37 -11.24
CA ALA A 79 -4.33 -3.53 -9.98
C ALA A 79 -5.82 -3.81 -10.23
N GLU A 80 -6.39 -3.16 -11.24
CA GLU A 80 -7.79 -3.43 -11.59
C GLU A 80 -7.99 -4.87 -12.03
N GLN A 81 -7.01 -5.42 -12.72
CA GLN A 81 -7.08 -6.82 -13.14
C GLN A 81 -7.10 -7.77 -11.96
N LEU A 82 -6.58 -7.34 -10.82
CA LEU A 82 -6.59 -8.15 -9.61
C LEU A 82 -7.86 -7.92 -8.77
N GLY A 83 -8.74 -7.06 -9.25
CA GLY A 83 -9.99 -6.79 -8.55
C GLY A 83 -9.96 -5.57 -7.64
N VAL A 84 -8.90 -4.78 -7.69
CA VAL A 84 -8.81 -3.56 -6.88
C VAL A 84 -9.58 -2.46 -7.58
N ARG A 85 -10.40 -1.72 -6.83
CA ARG A 85 -11.25 -0.68 -7.39
C ARG A 85 -11.17 0.59 -6.56
N VAL A 86 -11.30 1.71 -7.21
CA VAL A 86 -11.43 2.99 -6.54
C VAL A 86 -12.67 2.92 -5.63
N GLY A 87 -12.53 3.40 -4.42
CA GLY A 87 -13.63 3.41 -3.46
C GLY A 87 -13.56 2.30 -2.42
N MET A 88 -12.83 1.21 -2.69
CA MET A 88 -12.70 0.18 -1.67
C MET A 88 -11.69 0.62 -0.62
N THR A 89 -11.69 -0.01 0.53
CA THR A 89 -10.74 0.36 1.58
C THR A 89 -9.35 -0.12 1.21
N GLY A 90 -8.33 0.54 1.77
CA GLY A 90 -6.96 0.09 1.57
C GLY A 90 -6.77 -1.34 2.03
N GLN A 91 -7.44 -1.72 3.13
CA GLN A 91 -7.36 -3.09 3.62
C GLN A 91 -7.88 -4.09 2.59
N ASP A 92 -9.01 -3.80 1.97
CA ASP A 92 -9.58 -4.67 0.96
C ASP A 92 -8.66 -4.76 -0.25
N ALA A 93 -8.05 -3.64 -0.64
CA ALA A 93 -7.10 -3.64 -1.75
C ALA A 93 -5.90 -4.52 -1.42
N LEU A 94 -5.38 -4.42 -0.21
CA LEU A 94 -4.24 -5.24 0.20
C LEU A 94 -4.57 -6.72 0.15
N LEU A 95 -5.77 -7.09 0.56
CA LEU A 95 -6.16 -8.49 0.51
C LEU A 95 -6.22 -9.00 -0.93
N LYS A 96 -6.54 -8.14 -1.88
CA LYS A 96 -6.51 -8.52 -3.29
C LYS A 96 -5.08 -8.70 -3.80
N PHE A 97 -4.15 -7.92 -3.28
CA PHE A 97 -2.74 -8.07 -3.66
C PHE A 97 -2.12 -9.32 -3.04
N GLY A 98 -2.66 -9.78 -1.91
CA GLY A 98 -2.16 -10.95 -1.23
C GLY A 98 -0.97 -10.64 -0.33
N GLY A 99 -0.89 -11.35 0.76
CA GLY A 99 0.19 -11.14 1.72
C GLY A 99 1.53 -11.61 1.23
N CYS A 100 2.57 -11.04 1.80
CA CYS A 100 3.93 -11.42 1.49
C CYS A 100 4.31 -12.66 2.25
N ASP A 101 5.28 -13.39 1.68
CA ASP A 101 5.86 -14.49 2.37
C ASP A 101 7.00 -13.91 3.15
N VAL A 102 6.80 -13.64 4.40
CA VAL A 102 7.80 -12.98 5.20
C VAL A 102 8.58 -14.01 5.98
N THR A 103 9.79 -14.29 5.53
CA THR A 103 10.61 -15.17 6.30
C THR A 103 11.76 -14.37 6.75
N GLU A 104 12.06 -14.42 7.98
CA GLU A 104 13.13 -13.61 8.51
C GLU A 104 14.36 -14.37 8.71
#